data_d82dc180137f0b493765ea01f757be23
#
_entry.id   d82dc180137f0b493765ea01f757be23
#
_cell.length_a   1.000
_cell.length_b   1.000
_cell.length_c   1.000
_cell.angle_alpha   90.00
_cell.angle_beta   90.00
_cell.angle_gamma   90.00
#
_symmetry.space_group_name_H-M   'P 1'
#
loop_
_entity.id
_entity.type
_entity.pdbx_description
1 polymer ?
#
loop_
_entity_poly.entity_id
_entity_poly.type
_entity_poly.pdbx_seq_one_letter_code
_entity_poly.pdbx_strand_id
1 'polypeptide(L)'
;MKAIQYQSYGDYIENRLVELPRPQLRDGEVLVEMHTVGINPLDNTFRSGHYYAATPQNLPRIGGQTGAGAVVETKNEAFSVGDRVFVRGPGFGLLADGTWREFVAASAAGLSHIPDGIDDDHAAAYLAGAGYLTGYLALTEFAAELVRTVSSWVDALPHKAARL
;
A
#
# COMPACT_ATOMS: atom_id res chain seq x y z
N MET A 1 -8.80 -2.32 -20.44
CA MET A 1 -8.31 -3.00 -19.24
C MET A 1 -9.45 -3.22 -18.25
N LYS A 2 -9.40 -4.31 -17.51
CA LYS A 2 -10.35 -4.58 -16.42
C LYS A 2 -9.95 -3.84 -15.15
N ALA A 3 -10.95 -3.39 -14.38
CA ALA A 3 -10.75 -2.74 -13.10
C ALA A 3 -11.93 -3.03 -12.17
N ILE A 4 -11.68 -2.98 -10.86
CA ILE A 4 -12.73 -2.99 -9.84
C ILE A 4 -12.97 -1.56 -9.38
N GLN A 5 -14.15 -1.03 -9.69
CA GLN A 5 -14.53 0.35 -9.44
C GLN A 5 -15.77 0.40 -8.56
N TYR A 6 -15.82 1.32 -7.60
CA TYR A 6 -17.05 1.63 -6.86
C TYR A 6 -17.61 2.99 -7.33
N GLN A 7 -18.94 3.00 -7.52
CA GLN A 7 -19.70 4.14 -8.05
C GLN A 7 -20.23 5.04 -6.94
N SER A 8 -20.46 4.46 -5.77
CA SER A 8 -20.93 5.13 -4.56
C SER A 8 -20.20 4.55 -3.35
N TYR A 9 -20.14 5.33 -2.29
CA TYR A 9 -19.70 4.82 -0.99
C TYR A 9 -20.79 3.92 -0.40
N GLY A 10 -20.39 2.90 0.37
CA GLY A 10 -21.33 2.01 1.00
C GLY A 10 -20.80 0.60 1.21
N ASP A 11 -21.56 -0.42 0.88
CA ASP A 11 -21.21 -1.82 1.07
C ASP A 11 -20.39 -2.36 -0.12
N TYR A 12 -19.76 -3.55 0.07
CA TYR A 12 -18.94 -4.22 -0.97
C TYR A 12 -19.70 -4.46 -2.28
N ILE A 13 -21.02 -4.51 -2.22
CA ILE A 13 -21.89 -4.66 -3.40
C ILE A 13 -21.74 -3.49 -4.39
N GLU A 14 -21.18 -2.37 -3.97
CA GLU A 14 -20.91 -1.21 -4.83
C GLU A 14 -19.70 -1.43 -5.74
N ASN A 15 -18.86 -2.42 -5.45
CA ASN A 15 -17.76 -2.80 -6.34
C ASN A 15 -18.29 -3.41 -7.63
N ARG A 16 -17.81 -2.91 -8.76
CA ARG A 16 -18.17 -3.37 -10.10
C ARG A 16 -16.90 -3.69 -10.88
N LEU A 17 -16.93 -4.83 -11.59
CA LEU A 17 -15.95 -5.07 -12.64
C LEU A 17 -16.33 -4.21 -13.84
N VAL A 18 -15.41 -3.36 -14.26
CA VAL A 18 -15.59 -2.44 -15.39
C VAL A 18 -14.47 -2.62 -16.42
N GLU A 19 -14.75 -2.25 -17.65
CA GLU A 19 -13.72 -2.13 -18.70
C GLU A 19 -13.43 -0.65 -18.97
N LEU A 20 -12.16 -0.29 -18.87
CA LEU A 20 -11.67 1.08 -19.05
C LEU A 20 -10.53 1.11 -20.08
N PRO A 21 -10.27 2.24 -20.71
CA PRO A 21 -9.06 2.39 -21.53
C PRO A 21 -7.81 2.20 -20.68
N ARG A 22 -6.73 1.72 -21.30
CA ARG A 22 -5.41 1.65 -20.67
C ARG A 22 -4.93 3.08 -20.35
N PRO A 23 -4.37 3.35 -19.17
CA PRO A 23 -3.87 4.68 -18.83
C PRO A 23 -2.71 5.08 -19.73
N GLN A 24 -2.67 6.36 -20.09
CA GLN A 24 -1.55 6.96 -20.81
C GLN A 24 -0.58 7.59 -19.83
N LEU A 25 0.72 7.41 -20.06
CA LEU A 25 1.76 7.97 -19.22
C LEU A 25 1.90 9.49 -19.44
N ARG A 26 2.02 10.21 -18.35
CA ARG A 26 2.56 11.55 -18.28
C ARG A 26 4.09 11.50 -18.14
N ASP A 27 4.73 12.64 -18.30
CA ASP A 27 6.18 12.72 -18.11
C ASP A 27 6.56 12.36 -16.66
N GLY A 28 7.59 11.54 -16.53
CA GLY A 28 8.06 11.02 -15.24
C GLY A 28 7.25 9.85 -14.65
N GLU A 29 6.19 9.40 -15.31
CA GLU A 29 5.40 8.25 -14.88
C GLU A 29 5.90 6.93 -15.48
N VAL A 30 5.52 5.85 -14.82
CA VAL A 30 5.82 4.47 -15.17
C VAL A 30 4.51 3.70 -15.25
N LEU A 31 4.32 2.89 -16.29
CA LEU A 31 3.17 2.02 -16.44
C LEU A 31 3.53 0.61 -15.97
N VAL A 32 2.79 0.15 -14.99
CA VAL A 32 2.97 -1.18 -14.38
C VAL A 32 1.79 -2.06 -14.77
N GLU A 33 2.07 -3.23 -15.34
CA GLU A 33 1.12 -4.33 -15.44
C GLU A 33 1.05 -5.04 -14.09
N MET A 34 -0.14 -5.04 -13.49
CA MET A 34 -0.36 -5.57 -12.15
C MET A 34 -0.53 -7.08 -12.19
N HIS A 35 0.28 -7.80 -11.44
CA HIS A 35 0.18 -9.25 -11.27
C HIS A 35 -0.62 -9.60 -10.01
N THR A 36 -0.39 -8.87 -8.93
CA THR A 36 -1.02 -9.08 -7.63
C THR A 36 -1.39 -7.74 -7.00
N VAL A 37 -2.53 -7.67 -6.35
CA VAL A 37 -2.99 -6.48 -5.63
C VAL A 37 -3.24 -6.82 -4.16
N GLY A 38 -2.88 -5.90 -3.27
CA GLY A 38 -3.16 -6.00 -1.85
C GLY A 38 -4.59 -5.56 -1.54
N ILE A 39 -5.20 -6.25 -0.55
CA ILE A 39 -6.47 -5.85 0.04
C ILE A 39 -6.22 -5.54 1.50
N ASN A 40 -6.43 -4.30 1.90
CA ASN A 40 -6.13 -3.80 3.24
C ASN A 40 -7.42 -3.31 3.94
N PRO A 41 -7.46 -3.29 5.28
CA PRO A 41 -8.61 -2.72 6.00
C PRO A 41 -8.92 -1.27 5.59
N LEU A 42 -7.91 -0.50 5.23
CA LEU A 42 -8.07 0.89 4.79
C LEU A 42 -8.79 0.99 3.44
N ASP A 43 -8.65 0.02 2.53
CA ASP A 43 -9.43 -0.03 1.29
C ASP A 43 -10.93 -0.11 1.57
N ASN A 44 -11.31 -0.89 2.59
CA ASN A 44 -12.70 -0.95 3.05
C ASN A 44 -13.15 0.38 3.65
N THR A 45 -12.32 1.04 4.45
CA THR A 45 -12.61 2.36 5.02
C THR A 45 -12.83 3.41 3.93
N PHE A 46 -12.04 3.39 2.87
CA PHE A 46 -12.21 4.28 1.72
C PHE A 46 -13.51 4.00 0.99
N ARG A 47 -13.72 2.74 0.58
CA ARG A 47 -14.90 2.31 -0.16
C ARG A 47 -16.21 2.56 0.60
N SER A 48 -16.21 2.37 1.91
CA SER A 48 -17.39 2.61 2.75
C SER A 48 -17.70 4.08 3.01
N GLY A 49 -16.77 4.99 2.67
CA GLY A 49 -16.94 6.42 2.91
C GLY A 49 -16.65 6.86 4.35
N HIS A 50 -16.12 5.97 5.19
CA HIS A 50 -15.81 6.28 6.60
C HIS A 50 -14.48 7.01 6.79
N TYR A 51 -13.79 7.35 5.71
CA TYR A 51 -12.56 8.14 5.78
C TYR A 51 -12.88 9.63 5.69
N TYR A 52 -12.22 10.45 6.51
CA TYR A 52 -12.52 11.89 6.61
C TYR A 52 -12.43 12.67 5.28
N ALA A 53 -11.61 12.19 4.33
CA ALA A 53 -11.45 12.80 3.02
C ALA A 53 -12.35 12.16 1.94
N ALA A 54 -13.25 11.23 2.31
CA ALA A 54 -14.21 10.65 1.37
C ALA A 54 -15.29 11.68 1.04
N THR A 55 -15.39 12.04 -0.23
CA THR A 55 -16.39 13.00 -0.72
C THR A 55 -17.01 12.47 -2.02
N PRO A 56 -18.25 12.85 -2.39
CA PRO A 56 -18.85 12.44 -3.65
C PRO A 56 -18.02 12.79 -4.88
N GLN A 57 -17.20 13.84 -4.83
CA GLN A 57 -16.32 14.27 -5.90
C GLN A 57 -15.18 13.28 -6.20
N ASN A 58 -14.90 12.36 -5.27
CA ASN A 58 -13.89 11.31 -5.46
C ASN A 58 -14.41 10.13 -6.28
N LEU A 59 -15.70 10.09 -6.60
CA LEU A 59 -16.38 8.99 -7.29
C LEU A 59 -16.63 9.31 -8.79
N PRO A 60 -16.67 8.31 -9.66
CA PRO A 60 -16.36 6.90 -9.37
C PRO A 60 -14.88 6.68 -9.10
N ARG A 61 -14.50 5.60 -8.38
CA ARG A 61 -13.12 5.34 -7.98
C ARG A 61 -12.72 3.87 -8.14
N ILE A 62 -11.53 3.63 -8.69
CA ILE A 62 -10.90 2.32 -8.66
C ILE A 62 -10.27 2.13 -7.28
N GLY A 63 -10.59 1.03 -6.60
CA GLY A 63 -10.07 0.72 -5.27
C GLY A 63 -8.61 0.26 -5.27
N GLY A 64 -8.08 -0.02 -4.08
CA GLY A 64 -6.76 -0.58 -3.85
C GLY A 64 -5.64 0.44 -3.65
N GLN A 65 -4.79 0.19 -2.67
CA GLN A 65 -3.68 1.06 -2.32
C GLN A 65 -2.33 0.50 -2.73
N THR A 66 -2.22 -0.82 -2.79
CA THR A 66 -0.95 -1.54 -2.93
C THR A 66 -1.05 -2.69 -3.91
N GLY A 67 0.08 -3.07 -4.49
CA GLY A 67 0.20 -4.21 -5.36
C GLY A 67 1.61 -4.41 -5.87
N ALA A 68 1.80 -5.40 -6.71
CA ALA A 68 3.05 -5.73 -7.35
C ALA A 68 2.84 -6.11 -8.81
N GLY A 69 3.84 -5.91 -9.65
CA GLY A 69 3.79 -6.23 -11.06
C GLY A 69 5.07 -5.86 -11.79
N ALA A 70 4.99 -5.79 -13.10
CA ALA A 70 6.13 -5.48 -13.96
C ALA A 70 5.94 -4.17 -14.73
N VAL A 71 7.01 -3.43 -14.91
CA VAL A 71 7.03 -2.24 -15.76
C VAL A 71 6.87 -2.63 -17.21
N VAL A 72 5.89 -2.07 -17.90
CA VAL A 72 5.64 -2.33 -19.34
C VAL A 72 5.87 -1.11 -20.23
N GLU A 73 5.90 0.09 -19.63
CA GLU A 73 6.25 1.34 -20.31
C GLU A 73 6.78 2.33 -19.26
N THR A 74 7.76 3.16 -19.62
CA THR A 74 8.30 4.16 -18.69
C THR A 74 8.65 5.45 -19.42
N LYS A 75 8.42 6.56 -18.72
CA LYS A 75 8.94 7.90 -19.01
C LYS A 75 9.81 8.42 -17.87
N ASN A 76 10.43 7.51 -17.10
CA ASN A 76 11.29 7.81 -15.98
C ASN A 76 12.58 6.97 -16.05
N GLU A 77 13.72 7.60 -15.89
CA GLU A 77 15.05 6.99 -16.06
C GLU A 77 15.41 5.99 -14.93
N ALA A 78 14.72 6.06 -13.79
CA ALA A 78 14.99 5.17 -12.66
C ALA A 78 14.40 3.75 -12.85
N PHE A 79 13.57 3.54 -13.88
CA PHE A 79 12.90 2.26 -14.14
C PHE A 79 13.04 1.85 -15.60
N SER A 80 13.17 0.56 -15.83
CA SER A 80 13.27 -0.07 -17.14
C SER A 80 12.08 -1.01 -17.38
N VAL A 81 11.71 -1.21 -18.66
CA VAL A 81 10.71 -2.23 -19.02
C VAL A 81 11.19 -3.60 -18.59
N GLY A 82 10.34 -4.34 -17.89
CA GLY A 82 10.64 -5.63 -17.29
C GLY A 82 11.03 -5.57 -15.81
N ASP A 83 11.29 -4.39 -15.26
CA ASP A 83 11.56 -4.26 -13.83
C ASP A 83 10.35 -4.73 -13.01
N ARG A 84 10.60 -5.56 -12.01
CA ARG A 84 9.58 -5.97 -11.04
C ARG A 84 9.49 -4.92 -9.94
N VAL A 85 8.28 -4.40 -9.74
CA VAL A 85 8.04 -3.30 -8.80
C VAL A 85 6.84 -3.57 -7.91
N PHE A 86 6.93 -3.14 -6.65
CA PHE A 86 5.73 -2.96 -5.85
C PHE A 86 5.24 -1.51 -5.95
N VAL A 87 3.93 -1.37 -5.94
CA VAL A 87 3.21 -0.12 -6.16
C VAL A 87 2.57 0.31 -4.86
N ARG A 88 2.84 1.52 -4.43
CA ARG A 88 2.20 2.16 -3.29
C ARG A 88 2.09 3.66 -3.54
N GLY A 89 0.90 4.17 -3.78
CA GLY A 89 0.68 5.60 -4.03
C GLY A 89 -0.10 6.29 -2.91
N PRO A 90 0.31 7.49 -2.49
CA PRO A 90 -0.49 8.27 -1.56
C PRO A 90 -1.85 8.61 -2.18
N GLY A 91 -2.92 8.29 -1.46
CA GLY A 91 -4.28 8.55 -1.91
C GLY A 91 -4.85 7.58 -2.95
N PHE A 92 -4.12 6.53 -3.34
CA PHE A 92 -4.67 5.48 -4.19
C PHE A 92 -5.91 4.86 -3.56
N GLY A 93 -6.93 4.61 -4.38
CA GLY A 93 -8.22 4.07 -3.97
C GLY A 93 -9.16 5.09 -3.34
N LEU A 94 -8.72 6.32 -3.07
CA LEU A 94 -9.56 7.42 -2.55
C LEU A 94 -9.44 8.70 -3.37
N LEU A 95 -8.27 9.34 -3.34
CA LEU A 95 -8.03 10.63 -4.03
C LEU A 95 -7.61 10.44 -5.48
N ALA A 96 -7.01 9.31 -5.78
CA ALA A 96 -6.63 8.85 -7.11
C ALA A 96 -7.10 7.41 -7.33
N ASP A 97 -7.21 7.00 -8.59
CA ASP A 97 -7.52 5.61 -8.93
C ASP A 97 -6.45 4.67 -8.42
N GLY A 98 -6.89 3.62 -7.73
CA GLY A 98 -6.03 2.68 -7.03
C GLY A 98 -5.51 1.54 -7.90
N THR A 99 -5.05 0.50 -7.23
CA THR A 99 -4.32 -0.63 -7.84
C THR A 99 -5.20 -1.78 -8.32
N TRP A 100 -6.51 -1.81 -8.02
CA TRP A 100 -7.40 -2.90 -8.43
C TRP A 100 -7.76 -2.82 -9.92
N ARG A 101 -6.74 -2.86 -10.77
CA ARG A 101 -6.83 -2.81 -12.24
C ARG A 101 -5.63 -3.48 -12.89
N GLU A 102 -5.75 -3.86 -14.15
CA GLU A 102 -4.68 -4.54 -14.88
C GLU A 102 -3.43 -3.66 -15.09
N PHE A 103 -3.60 -2.36 -15.27
CA PHE A 103 -2.48 -1.42 -15.52
C PHE A 103 -2.59 -0.18 -14.64
N VAL A 104 -1.51 0.20 -14.01
CA VAL A 104 -1.38 1.39 -13.15
C VAL A 104 -0.32 2.32 -13.73
N ALA A 105 -0.70 3.56 -14.06
CA ALA A 105 0.26 4.64 -14.26
C ALA A 105 0.56 5.26 -12.90
N ALA A 106 1.82 5.24 -12.49
CA ALA A 106 2.27 5.74 -11.20
C ALA A 106 3.51 6.62 -11.35
N SER A 107 3.65 7.63 -10.48
CA SER A 107 4.91 8.36 -10.36
C SER A 107 6.00 7.46 -9.80
N ALA A 108 7.25 7.69 -10.15
CA ALA A 108 8.40 6.96 -9.63
C ALA A 108 8.45 6.92 -8.10
N ALA A 109 7.99 7.98 -7.42
CA ALA A 109 7.95 8.04 -5.95
C ALA A 109 6.96 7.04 -5.31
N GLY A 110 6.02 6.50 -6.09
CA GLY A 110 5.07 5.47 -5.66
C GLY A 110 5.53 4.05 -5.97
N LEU A 111 6.73 3.87 -6.49
CA LEU A 111 7.27 2.59 -6.92
C LEU A 111 8.57 2.26 -6.19
N SER A 112 8.79 0.98 -5.97
CA SER A 112 10.10 0.48 -5.52
C SER A 112 10.36 -0.88 -6.16
N HIS A 113 11.62 -1.16 -6.50
CA HIS A 113 12.00 -2.47 -7.04
C HIS A 113 11.75 -3.58 -6.01
N ILE A 114 11.27 -4.71 -6.49
CA ILE A 114 11.13 -5.91 -5.68
C ILE A 114 12.49 -6.58 -5.59
N PRO A 115 13.03 -6.82 -4.38
CA PRO A 115 14.31 -7.53 -4.22
C PRO A 115 14.28 -8.93 -4.83
N ASP A 116 15.44 -9.42 -5.28
CA ASP A 116 15.59 -10.78 -5.75
C ASP A 116 15.18 -11.78 -4.66
N GLY A 117 14.52 -12.86 -5.09
CA GLY A 117 14.05 -13.92 -4.20
C GLY A 117 12.69 -13.65 -3.54
N ILE A 118 12.09 -12.47 -3.74
CA ILE A 118 10.73 -12.16 -3.33
C ILE A 118 9.80 -12.24 -4.54
N ASP A 119 8.75 -13.03 -4.46
CA ASP A 119 7.70 -13.06 -5.48
C ASP A 119 6.73 -11.88 -5.36
N ASP A 120 5.85 -11.72 -6.35
CA ASP A 120 4.93 -10.60 -6.42
C ASP A 120 3.85 -10.66 -5.33
N ASP A 121 3.44 -11.86 -4.90
CA ASP A 121 2.45 -12.03 -3.84
C ASP A 121 3.02 -11.58 -2.49
N HIS A 122 4.24 -12.00 -2.16
CA HIS A 122 4.93 -11.54 -0.95
C HIS A 122 5.23 -10.04 -1.02
N ALA A 123 5.63 -9.52 -2.18
CA ALA A 123 5.87 -8.10 -2.36
C ALA A 123 4.59 -7.27 -2.13
N ALA A 124 3.46 -7.68 -2.72
CA ALA A 124 2.19 -7.01 -2.53
C ALA A 124 1.68 -7.07 -1.08
N ALA A 125 1.88 -8.22 -0.40
CA ALA A 125 1.41 -8.42 0.97
C ALA A 125 2.30 -7.75 2.02
N TYR A 126 3.62 -7.85 1.89
CA TYR A 126 4.56 -7.46 2.95
C TYR A 126 5.28 -6.15 2.67
N LEU A 127 5.81 -5.93 1.46
CA LEU A 127 6.57 -4.73 1.15
C LEU A 127 5.66 -3.51 0.94
N ALA A 128 4.52 -3.72 0.27
CA ALA A 128 3.54 -2.67 0.04
C ALA A 128 2.46 -2.60 1.14
N GLY A 129 2.31 -3.66 1.96
CA GLY A 129 1.26 -3.80 2.95
C GLY A 129 1.51 -3.01 4.23
N ALA A 130 0.62 -2.08 4.57
CA ALA A 130 0.70 -1.29 5.80
C ALA A 130 0.66 -2.15 7.06
N GLY A 131 -0.03 -3.30 7.04
CA GLY A 131 -0.18 -4.18 8.21
C GLY A 131 1.14 -4.78 8.69
N TYR A 132 1.96 -5.31 7.78
CA TYR A 132 3.26 -5.88 8.14
C TYR A 132 4.23 -4.82 8.66
N LEU A 133 4.35 -3.69 7.97
CA LEU A 133 5.22 -2.59 8.38
C LEU A 133 4.81 -2.03 9.75
N THR A 134 3.53 -1.87 10.01
CA THR A 134 3.01 -1.42 11.30
C THR A 134 3.38 -2.39 12.41
N GLY A 135 3.20 -3.70 12.21
CA GLY A 135 3.60 -4.74 13.17
C GLY A 135 5.11 -4.77 13.40
N TYR A 136 5.90 -4.69 12.33
CA TYR A 136 7.36 -4.64 12.42
C TYR A 136 7.85 -3.43 13.24
N LEU A 137 7.37 -2.23 12.93
CA LEU A 137 7.74 -1.01 13.67
C LEU A 137 7.29 -1.06 15.13
N ALA A 138 6.10 -1.60 15.41
CA ALA A 138 5.63 -1.78 16.79
C ALA A 138 6.57 -2.68 17.60
N LEU A 139 7.07 -3.76 17.00
CA LEU A 139 7.96 -4.70 17.66
C LEU A 139 9.40 -4.20 17.75
N THR A 140 9.93 -3.56 16.71
CA THR A 140 11.35 -3.18 16.65
C THR A 140 11.63 -1.83 17.32
N GLU A 141 10.75 -0.86 17.12
CA GLU A 141 10.98 0.51 17.62
C GLU A 141 10.33 0.71 19.00
N PHE A 142 9.03 0.42 19.14
CA PHE A 142 8.31 0.73 20.37
C PHE A 142 8.54 -0.31 21.46
N ALA A 143 8.60 -1.61 21.14
CA ALA A 143 8.86 -2.64 22.15
C ALA A 143 10.30 -2.55 22.68
N ALA A 144 11.29 -2.25 21.84
CA ALA A 144 12.67 -2.05 22.25
C ALA A 144 12.80 -0.85 23.22
N GLU A 145 12.07 0.24 22.98
CA GLU A 145 12.03 1.38 23.89
C GLU A 145 11.39 1.04 25.23
N LEU A 146 10.28 0.30 25.20
CA LEU A 146 9.62 -0.17 26.42
C LEU A 146 10.56 -1.05 27.27
N VAL A 147 11.26 -1.99 26.66
CA VAL A 147 12.24 -2.85 27.35
C VAL A 147 13.36 -2.03 27.99
N ARG A 148 13.94 -1.07 27.25
CA ARG A 148 14.97 -0.16 27.82
C ARG A 148 14.45 0.63 29.01
N THR A 149 13.24 1.18 28.91
CA THR A 149 12.61 1.96 29.97
C THR A 149 12.37 1.10 31.22
N VAL A 150 11.80 -0.10 31.06
CA VAL A 150 11.57 -1.03 32.18
C VAL A 150 12.88 -1.46 32.82
N SER A 151 13.90 -1.80 32.03
CA SER A 151 15.23 -2.15 32.55
C SER A 151 15.84 -1.02 33.38
N SER A 152 15.76 0.22 32.91
CA SER A 152 16.27 1.39 33.65
C SER A 152 15.54 1.61 34.97
N TRP A 153 14.24 1.32 35.05
CA TRP A 153 13.49 1.38 36.31
C TRP A 153 13.86 0.27 37.27
N VAL A 154 14.06 -0.96 36.76
CA VAL A 154 14.52 -2.10 37.56
C VAL A 154 15.91 -1.80 38.14
N ASP A 155 16.82 -1.28 37.37
CA ASP A 155 18.18 -0.91 37.82
C ASP A 155 18.18 0.24 38.84
N ALA A 156 17.21 1.13 38.74
CA ALA A 156 17.04 2.26 39.67
C ALA A 156 16.39 1.86 41.01
N LEU A 157 15.83 0.64 41.13
CA LEU A 157 15.24 0.16 42.38
C LEU A 157 16.35 -0.06 43.43
N PRO A 158 16.18 0.44 44.65
CA PRO A 158 17.16 0.22 45.70
C PRO A 158 17.33 -1.28 45.96
N HIS A 159 18.58 -1.79 45.96
CA HIS A 159 18.93 -3.21 46.12
C HIS A 159 18.42 -3.87 47.41
N LYS A 160 17.67 -3.17 48.22
CA LYS A 160 17.04 -3.69 49.45
C LYS A 160 15.77 -4.50 49.23
N ALA A 161 15.19 -4.47 48.00
CA ALA A 161 13.98 -5.24 47.69
C ALA A 161 14.23 -6.66 47.15
N ALA A 162 15.49 -7.07 46.97
CA ALA A 162 15.87 -8.37 46.42
C ALA A 162 16.23 -9.44 47.46
N ARG A 163 15.74 -9.30 48.70
CA ARG A 163 15.84 -10.37 49.72
C ARG A 163 14.46 -10.67 50.30
N LEU A 164 13.74 -11.50 49.64
CA LEU A 164 12.71 -12.37 50.17
C LEU A 164 12.96 -13.79 49.68
#